data_137a52b0485550d7708c8f197766ae5e
#
_entry.id   137a52b0485550d7708c8f197766ae5e
#
_cell.length_a   1.000
_cell.length_b   1.000
_cell.length_c   1.000
_cell.angle_alpha   90.00
_cell.angle_beta   90.00
_cell.angle_gamma   90.00
#
_symmetry.space_group_name_H-M   'P 1'
#
loop_
_entity.id
_entity.type
_entity.pdbx_description
1 polymer ?
#
loop_
_entity_poly.entity_id
_entity_poly.type
_entity_poly.pdbx_seq_one_letter_code
_entity_poly.pdbx_strand_id
1 'polypeptide(L)'
;MAISLPGGRNDGLSPIFTTATHSALKPVFALVGRPNVGKSTLFNRLTKSRDAIVADYAGLTRDRHYGNGRLGSREYIVVDTGGFEPDAGDGSIYKEMAKQTRQAVAEADVVMFVVDGRAGVSAQDHDIANYLRRLGKPCLLVANKSEGMQDGVKLSEFFELGLGEVLPVSASHGQGVRSLTELALDLLPPLPEEDESAVDSGVIKLAVAGRPNVGKSTLINAWLGEERLVAFDMPGTTRDAISVPFERDGHRFELIDTAGIRKKGKVFEAIEKFSVVKTLQAIEGADVVLLLLDATQGVTEQDAHIAGFILDSGRAVVLAINKWDAVDAYQRELVERSVELRLSFMKFAPMHLISAKKRQGLAPVWKSIAQAHQAANRKMPTPVLTRLLLEALQFQQPQRSGMFRPKPRYAHQGGMNPPVVVIHGNSLEHISDSYKRYLEGRFRKAFDLVGTPLRIEMKTASNPYKDQD
;
A
#
# COMPACT_ATOMS: atom_id res chain seq x y z
N MET A 1 51.20 -22.90 34.47
CA MET A 1 50.04 -23.21 35.31
C MET A 1 48.93 -22.22 34.90
N ALA A 2 48.08 -22.64 34.00
CA ALA A 2 47.01 -21.79 33.42
C ALA A 2 45.68 -22.17 34.08
N ILE A 3 45.00 -21.20 34.66
CA ILE A 3 43.68 -21.37 35.26
C ILE A 3 42.65 -20.91 34.23
N SER A 4 41.84 -21.86 33.75
CA SER A 4 40.70 -21.67 32.89
C SER A 4 39.51 -21.16 33.69
N LEU A 5 38.81 -20.13 33.18
CA LEU A 5 37.53 -19.69 33.68
C LEU A 5 36.43 -20.02 32.64
N PRO A 6 35.21 -20.39 33.07
CA PRO A 6 34.17 -20.92 32.19
C PRO A 6 33.39 -19.84 31.46
N GLY A 7 33.00 -20.18 30.24
CA GLY A 7 32.25 -19.31 29.33
C GLY A 7 30.83 -18.96 29.81
N GLY A 8 30.55 -17.69 29.80
CA GLY A 8 29.21 -17.15 29.91
C GLY A 8 28.47 -17.28 28.57
N ARG A 9 27.30 -17.91 28.57
CA ARG A 9 26.37 -17.93 27.42
C ARG A 9 25.81 -16.53 27.22
N ASN A 10 26.15 -15.93 26.11
CA ASN A 10 25.49 -14.74 25.60
C ASN A 10 24.22 -15.18 24.91
N ASP A 11 23.09 -15.09 25.60
CA ASP A 11 21.77 -15.14 24.98
C ASP A 11 21.52 -13.78 24.31
N GLY A 12 21.97 -13.70 23.06
CA GLY A 12 21.80 -12.53 22.20
C GLY A 12 20.36 -12.41 21.69
N LEU A 13 19.50 -11.78 22.48
CA LEU A 13 18.27 -11.16 21.96
C LEU A 13 18.65 -9.80 21.37
N SER A 14 19.07 -9.79 20.11
CA SER A 14 19.14 -8.55 19.33
C SER A 14 17.71 -8.07 19.07
N PRO A 15 17.36 -6.83 19.43
CA PRO A 15 16.11 -6.23 19.01
C PRO A 15 16.20 -6.00 17.49
N ILE A 16 15.39 -6.73 16.71
CA ILE A 16 15.20 -6.42 15.31
C ILE A 16 14.43 -5.10 15.23
N PHE A 17 15.15 -4.00 15.30
CA PHE A 17 14.63 -2.70 14.88
C PHE A 17 14.59 -2.72 13.36
N THR A 18 13.43 -2.99 12.79
CA THR A 18 13.19 -2.73 11.38
C THR A 18 13.05 -1.21 11.23
N THR A 19 14.16 -0.51 11.14
CA THR A 19 14.21 0.87 10.67
C THR A 19 13.73 0.85 9.22
N ALA A 20 12.76 1.68 8.89
CA ALA A 20 12.32 1.89 7.52
C ALA A 20 13.48 2.52 6.74
N THR A 21 14.23 1.68 6.06
CA THR A 21 15.34 2.05 5.18
C THR A 21 14.82 2.75 3.92
N HIS A 22 15.58 3.68 3.39
CA HIS A 22 15.33 4.39 2.14
C HIS A 22 15.17 3.37 1.01
N SER A 23 13.94 3.03 0.69
CA SER A 23 13.57 1.99 -0.25
C SER A 23 13.72 2.49 -1.68
N ALA A 24 14.49 1.79 -2.49
CA ALA A 24 14.22 1.72 -3.91
C ALA A 24 12.72 1.46 -4.11
N LEU A 25 12.08 2.12 -5.08
CA LEU A 25 10.65 1.97 -5.33
C LEU A 25 10.28 0.48 -5.37
N LYS A 26 9.19 0.11 -4.68
CA LYS A 26 8.72 -1.29 -4.70
C LYS A 26 8.42 -1.72 -6.12
N PRO A 27 8.90 -2.89 -6.57
CA PRO A 27 8.58 -3.41 -7.88
C PRO A 27 7.10 -3.71 -8.01
N VAL A 28 6.59 -3.67 -9.23
CA VAL A 28 5.18 -3.82 -9.55
C VAL A 28 4.96 -5.06 -10.41
N PHE A 29 4.10 -5.97 -9.94
CA PHE A 29 3.65 -7.15 -10.65
C PHE A 29 2.25 -6.94 -11.19
N ALA A 30 2.04 -7.10 -12.50
CA ALA A 30 0.72 -7.03 -13.12
C ALA A 30 0.18 -8.44 -13.38
N LEU A 31 -1.01 -8.75 -12.87
CA LEU A 31 -1.74 -9.97 -13.19
C LEU A 31 -2.57 -9.75 -14.44
N VAL A 32 -2.31 -10.48 -15.50
CA VAL A 32 -2.98 -10.37 -16.80
C VAL A 32 -3.56 -11.73 -17.16
N GLY A 33 -4.66 -11.75 -17.90
CA GLY A 33 -5.30 -12.96 -18.38
C GLY A 33 -6.79 -12.75 -18.62
N ARG A 34 -7.44 -13.69 -19.32
CA ARG A 34 -8.88 -13.66 -19.59
C ARG A 34 -9.72 -13.69 -18.29
N PRO A 35 -11.00 -13.34 -18.34
CA PRO A 35 -11.90 -13.48 -17.19
C PRO A 35 -11.92 -14.93 -16.64
N ASN A 36 -12.14 -15.08 -15.34
CA ASN A 36 -12.34 -16.35 -14.64
C ASN A 36 -11.14 -17.32 -14.60
N VAL A 37 -9.93 -16.93 -15.03
CA VAL A 37 -8.70 -17.75 -14.86
C VAL A 37 -8.19 -17.78 -13.42
N GLY A 38 -8.77 -16.96 -12.53
CA GLY A 38 -8.44 -16.91 -11.11
C GLY A 38 -7.41 -15.84 -10.73
N LYS A 39 -7.30 -14.75 -11.50
CA LYS A 39 -6.40 -13.60 -11.19
C LYS A 39 -6.68 -13.03 -9.81
N SER A 40 -7.94 -12.72 -9.48
CA SER A 40 -8.31 -12.15 -8.19
C SER A 40 -8.08 -13.13 -7.02
N THR A 41 -8.17 -14.44 -7.27
CA THR A 41 -7.79 -15.45 -6.27
C THR A 41 -6.28 -15.44 -6.03
N LEU A 42 -5.48 -15.34 -7.09
CA LEU A 42 -4.02 -15.23 -7.01
C LEU A 42 -3.63 -13.90 -6.35
N PHE A 43 -4.25 -12.78 -6.75
CA PHE A 43 -4.08 -11.47 -6.13
C PHE A 43 -4.30 -11.53 -4.61
N ASN A 44 -5.45 -12.09 -4.19
CA ASN A 44 -5.75 -12.25 -2.78
C ASN A 44 -4.73 -13.12 -2.05
N ARG A 45 -4.15 -14.11 -2.71
CA ARG A 45 -3.13 -14.97 -2.12
C ARG A 45 -1.79 -14.24 -1.95
N LEU A 46 -1.40 -13.47 -2.95
CA LEU A 46 -0.16 -12.67 -2.94
C LEU A 46 -0.20 -11.53 -1.92
N THR A 47 -1.38 -10.90 -1.74
CA THR A 47 -1.56 -9.74 -0.87
C THR A 47 -2.04 -10.08 0.55
N LYS A 48 -2.55 -11.30 0.79
CA LYS A 48 -2.99 -11.73 2.12
C LYS A 48 -1.80 -11.88 3.06
N SER A 49 -1.66 -10.93 3.98
CA SER A 49 -1.02 -11.18 5.27
C SER A 49 -2.09 -11.54 6.30
N ARG A 50 -1.75 -12.35 7.32
CA ARG A 50 -2.62 -12.61 8.49
C ARG A 50 -2.97 -11.32 9.26
N ASP A 51 -2.26 -10.24 8.99
CA ASP A 51 -2.31 -8.95 9.70
C ASP A 51 -2.83 -7.79 8.84
N ALA A 52 -3.61 -8.05 7.79
CA ALA A 52 -4.18 -6.99 6.96
C ALA A 52 -5.17 -6.16 7.78
N ILE A 53 -4.78 -4.91 8.09
CA ILE A 53 -5.55 -3.94 8.88
C ILE A 53 -6.92 -3.65 8.25
N VAL A 54 -7.06 -3.89 6.96
CA VAL A 54 -8.16 -3.36 6.14
C VAL A 54 -9.24 -4.39 5.83
N ALA A 55 -9.04 -5.69 6.19
CA ALA A 55 -9.98 -6.75 5.81
C ALA A 55 -11.41 -6.57 6.35
N ASP A 56 -11.59 -5.79 7.44
CA ASP A 56 -12.85 -5.71 8.18
C ASP A 56 -13.44 -4.29 8.33
N TYR A 57 -12.93 -3.30 7.58
CA TYR A 57 -13.54 -1.98 7.60
C TYR A 57 -14.77 -1.93 6.68
N ALA A 58 -15.92 -1.57 7.27
CA ALA A 58 -17.13 -1.30 6.51
C ALA A 58 -16.89 -0.14 5.52
N GLY A 59 -17.18 -0.36 4.24
CA GLY A 59 -16.99 0.64 3.17
C GLY A 59 -15.83 0.35 2.21
N LEU A 60 -14.93 -0.60 2.53
CA LEU A 60 -13.94 -1.11 1.57
C LEU A 60 -14.52 -2.30 0.83
N THR A 61 -14.68 -2.17 -0.48
CA THR A 61 -15.11 -3.25 -1.34
C THR A 61 -14.06 -4.35 -1.40
N ARG A 62 -14.50 -5.62 -1.48
CA ARG A 62 -13.61 -6.79 -1.62
C ARG A 62 -12.89 -6.83 -2.97
N ASP A 63 -13.34 -6.06 -3.94
CA ASP A 63 -12.79 -6.03 -5.31
C ASP A 63 -11.66 -5.01 -5.40
N ARG A 64 -10.51 -5.37 -4.83
CA ARG A 64 -9.29 -4.55 -4.93
C ARG A 64 -8.53 -4.90 -6.20
N HIS A 65 -8.17 -3.88 -6.96
CA HIS A 65 -7.37 -4.04 -8.17
C HIS A 65 -5.85 -3.87 -7.92
N TYR A 66 -5.43 -3.49 -6.71
CA TYR A 66 -4.02 -3.34 -6.32
C TYR A 66 -3.82 -3.51 -4.82
N GLY A 67 -2.65 -3.99 -4.43
CA GLY A 67 -2.30 -4.24 -3.04
C GLY A 67 -0.82 -4.53 -2.83
N ASN A 68 -0.39 -4.52 -1.58
CA ASN A 68 0.97 -4.89 -1.20
C ASN A 68 1.14 -6.40 -1.14
N GLY A 69 2.06 -6.94 -1.94
CA GLY A 69 2.50 -8.31 -1.89
C GLY A 69 3.58 -8.50 -0.81
N ARG A 70 3.42 -9.57 -0.01
CA ARG A 70 4.31 -9.88 1.11
C ARG A 70 4.83 -11.32 1.11
N LEU A 71 4.47 -12.08 0.08
CA LEU A 71 5.04 -13.41 -0.13
C LEU A 71 6.37 -13.24 -0.85
N GLY A 72 7.40 -13.96 -0.40
CA GLY A 72 8.73 -13.92 -1.00
C GLY A 72 9.75 -13.14 -0.18
N SER A 73 10.94 -12.98 -0.75
CA SER A 73 12.10 -12.37 -0.12
C SER A 73 12.09 -10.85 -0.09
N ARG A 74 11.24 -10.20 -0.90
CA ARG A 74 11.12 -8.74 -1.06
C ARG A 74 9.66 -8.34 -1.16
N GLU A 75 9.31 -7.18 -0.64
CA GLU A 75 7.98 -6.58 -0.82
C GLU A 75 7.79 -6.02 -2.24
N TYR A 76 6.57 -6.08 -2.76
CA TYR A 76 6.20 -5.63 -4.11
C TYR A 76 4.76 -5.14 -4.13
N ILE A 77 4.38 -4.43 -5.18
CA ILE A 77 2.99 -4.03 -5.44
C ILE A 77 2.40 -5.01 -6.45
N VAL A 78 1.18 -5.49 -6.20
CA VAL A 78 0.42 -6.31 -7.15
C VAL A 78 -0.72 -5.48 -7.73
N VAL A 79 -0.89 -5.55 -9.04
CA VAL A 79 -2.00 -4.93 -9.76
C VAL A 79 -2.81 -6.02 -10.44
N ASP A 80 -4.09 -6.18 -10.06
CA ASP A 80 -5.05 -7.02 -10.78
C ASP A 80 -5.68 -6.19 -11.89
N THR A 81 -5.40 -6.54 -13.14
CA THR A 81 -5.91 -5.79 -14.28
C THR A 81 -7.38 -6.08 -14.63
N GLY A 82 -8.08 -6.87 -13.81
CA GLY A 82 -9.43 -7.33 -14.15
C GLY A 82 -9.44 -8.32 -15.32
N GLY A 83 -10.50 -8.38 -16.08
CA GLY A 83 -10.53 -9.15 -17.34
C GLY A 83 -9.96 -8.31 -18.48
N PHE A 84 -8.84 -8.73 -19.07
CA PHE A 84 -8.37 -8.13 -20.33
C PHE A 84 -9.28 -8.61 -21.46
N GLU A 85 -10.14 -7.74 -21.95
CA GLU A 85 -10.90 -7.95 -23.17
C GLU A 85 -10.28 -7.11 -24.29
N PRO A 86 -9.59 -7.76 -25.28
CA PRO A 86 -8.94 -7.02 -26.38
C PRO A 86 -9.91 -6.24 -27.27
N ASP A 87 -11.16 -6.70 -27.39
CA ASP A 87 -12.20 -6.19 -28.27
C ASP A 87 -13.58 -6.11 -27.61
N ALA A 88 -13.68 -5.49 -26.45
CA ALA A 88 -14.99 -5.13 -25.93
C ALA A 88 -15.56 -4.00 -26.79
N GLY A 89 -16.71 -4.30 -27.43
CA GLY A 89 -17.40 -3.48 -28.43
C GLY A 89 -17.55 -1.98 -28.09
N ASP A 90 -18.10 -1.22 -28.98
CA ASP A 90 -18.12 0.24 -29.14
C ASP A 90 -18.61 1.14 -27.97
N GLY A 91 -18.56 0.65 -26.72
CA GLY A 91 -18.86 1.43 -25.51
C GLY A 91 -17.64 2.20 -25.00
N SER A 92 -17.75 3.52 -24.83
CA SER A 92 -16.66 4.40 -24.39
C SER A 92 -16.01 3.98 -23.05
N ILE A 93 -16.76 3.37 -22.13
CA ILE A 93 -16.31 2.90 -20.81
C ILE A 93 -15.36 1.71 -20.95
N TYR A 94 -15.64 0.76 -21.82
CA TYR A 94 -14.80 -0.42 -22.05
C TYR A 94 -13.46 -0.07 -22.73
N LYS A 95 -13.47 0.92 -23.64
CA LYS A 95 -12.22 1.44 -24.23
C LYS A 95 -11.31 2.10 -23.21
N GLU A 96 -11.86 2.82 -22.25
CA GLU A 96 -11.08 3.48 -21.20
C GLU A 96 -10.50 2.45 -20.19
N MET A 97 -11.28 1.43 -19.79
CA MET A 97 -10.81 0.32 -18.96
C MET A 97 -9.68 -0.46 -19.65
N ALA A 98 -9.83 -0.79 -20.95
CA ALA A 98 -8.78 -1.45 -21.72
C ALA A 98 -7.51 -0.61 -21.82
N LYS A 99 -7.62 0.71 -21.91
CA LYS A 99 -6.49 1.64 -21.93
C LYS A 99 -5.76 1.67 -20.59
N GLN A 100 -6.47 1.73 -19.47
CA GLN A 100 -5.88 1.70 -18.13
C GLN A 100 -5.16 0.37 -17.87
N THR A 101 -5.75 -0.74 -18.27
CA THR A 101 -5.13 -2.07 -18.18
C THR A 101 -3.82 -2.14 -18.98
N ARG A 102 -3.83 -1.71 -20.24
CA ARG A 102 -2.61 -1.68 -21.08
C ARG A 102 -1.54 -0.79 -20.48
N GLN A 103 -1.91 0.32 -19.88
CA GLN A 103 -0.97 1.21 -19.23
C GLN A 103 -0.36 0.56 -17.97
N ALA A 104 -1.18 -0.07 -17.12
CA ALA A 104 -0.69 -0.79 -15.94
C ALA A 104 0.31 -1.90 -16.32
N VAL A 105 0.00 -2.67 -17.39
CA VAL A 105 0.90 -3.70 -17.92
C VAL A 105 2.21 -3.09 -18.47
N ALA A 106 2.10 -1.96 -19.20
CA ALA A 106 3.28 -1.29 -19.74
C ALA A 106 4.19 -0.69 -18.66
N GLU A 107 3.67 -0.35 -17.51
CA GLU A 107 4.40 0.24 -16.39
C GLU A 107 4.86 -0.77 -15.33
N ALA A 108 4.30 -1.99 -15.32
CA ALA A 108 4.73 -3.05 -14.43
C ALA A 108 6.18 -3.49 -14.70
N ASP A 109 6.88 -3.91 -13.66
CA ASP A 109 8.24 -4.45 -13.77
C ASP A 109 8.22 -5.90 -14.23
N VAL A 110 7.25 -6.71 -13.76
CA VAL A 110 7.03 -8.09 -14.16
C VAL A 110 5.56 -8.30 -14.47
N VAL A 111 5.27 -9.04 -15.53
CA VAL A 111 3.91 -9.46 -15.88
C VAL A 111 3.73 -10.94 -15.55
N MET A 112 2.68 -11.27 -14.82
CA MET A 112 2.23 -12.63 -14.59
C MET A 112 1.03 -12.89 -15.48
N PHE A 113 1.23 -13.58 -16.59
CA PHE A 113 0.16 -13.98 -17.50
C PHE A 113 -0.50 -15.26 -17.00
N VAL A 114 -1.71 -15.11 -16.48
CA VAL A 114 -2.47 -16.20 -15.83
C VAL A 114 -3.41 -16.83 -16.83
N VAL A 115 -3.27 -18.13 -17.04
CA VAL A 115 -4.14 -18.97 -17.88
C VAL A 115 -4.82 -20.04 -17.02
N ASP A 116 -5.91 -20.62 -17.53
CA ASP A 116 -6.64 -21.69 -16.84
C ASP A 116 -6.07 -23.07 -17.25
N GLY A 117 -5.31 -23.70 -16.36
CA GLY A 117 -4.68 -24.99 -16.62
C GLY A 117 -5.67 -26.14 -16.90
N ARG A 118 -6.95 -26.01 -16.49
CA ARG A 118 -7.98 -27.02 -16.76
C ARG A 118 -8.67 -26.81 -18.09
N ALA A 119 -8.87 -25.54 -18.48
CA ALA A 119 -9.65 -25.20 -19.68
C ALA A 119 -8.83 -25.28 -20.97
N GLY A 120 -7.49 -25.33 -20.85
CA GLY A 120 -6.59 -25.29 -22.00
C GLY A 120 -6.45 -23.90 -22.62
N VAL A 121 -5.68 -23.84 -23.73
CA VAL A 121 -5.41 -22.59 -24.44
C VAL A 121 -6.63 -22.14 -25.23
N SER A 122 -6.89 -20.83 -25.23
CA SER A 122 -7.97 -20.21 -26.00
C SER A 122 -7.44 -19.15 -26.96
N ALA A 123 -8.27 -18.76 -27.95
CA ALA A 123 -7.91 -17.68 -28.88
C ALA A 123 -7.58 -16.36 -28.15
N GLN A 124 -8.29 -16.04 -27.06
CA GLN A 124 -7.98 -14.87 -26.24
C GLN A 124 -6.60 -14.96 -25.58
N ASP A 125 -6.18 -16.14 -25.15
CA ASP A 125 -4.84 -16.35 -24.57
C ASP A 125 -3.75 -16.07 -25.63
N HIS A 126 -3.96 -16.46 -26.89
CA HIS A 126 -3.08 -16.12 -28.00
C HIS A 126 -2.99 -14.62 -28.26
N ASP A 127 -4.12 -13.91 -28.25
CA ASP A 127 -4.14 -12.44 -28.45
C ASP A 127 -3.39 -11.71 -27.35
N ILE A 128 -3.60 -12.12 -26.10
CA ILE A 128 -2.88 -11.58 -24.95
C ILE A 128 -1.38 -11.90 -25.05
N ALA A 129 -1.01 -13.14 -25.37
CA ALA A 129 0.38 -13.55 -25.52
C ALA A 129 1.08 -12.76 -26.62
N ASN A 130 0.42 -12.55 -27.77
CA ASN A 130 0.91 -11.71 -28.87
C ASN A 130 1.17 -10.27 -28.43
N TYR A 131 0.28 -9.71 -27.61
CA TYR A 131 0.45 -8.37 -27.05
C TYR A 131 1.65 -8.31 -26.10
N LEU A 132 1.76 -9.26 -25.17
CA LEU A 132 2.84 -9.31 -24.18
C LEU A 132 4.22 -9.50 -24.82
N ARG A 133 4.34 -10.37 -25.84
CA ARG A 133 5.57 -10.53 -26.61
C ARG A 133 6.06 -9.25 -27.28
N ARG A 134 5.12 -8.43 -27.82
CA ARG A 134 5.47 -7.13 -28.43
C ARG A 134 5.97 -6.11 -27.41
N LEU A 135 5.54 -6.23 -26.14
CA LEU A 135 5.99 -5.33 -25.10
C LEU A 135 7.44 -5.59 -24.65
N GLY A 136 7.96 -6.81 -24.85
CA GLY A 136 9.31 -7.21 -24.49
C GLY A 136 9.63 -7.10 -22.98
N LYS A 137 8.62 -7.16 -22.12
CA LYS A 137 8.80 -7.10 -20.66
C LYS A 137 8.99 -8.49 -20.07
N PRO A 138 9.67 -8.59 -18.89
CA PRO A 138 9.71 -9.82 -18.13
C PRO A 138 8.29 -10.35 -17.91
N CYS A 139 8.04 -11.57 -18.39
CA CYS A 139 6.72 -12.19 -18.33
C CYS A 139 6.84 -13.64 -17.86
N LEU A 140 6.04 -14.03 -16.88
CA LEU A 140 5.89 -15.39 -16.40
C LEU A 140 4.53 -15.94 -16.85
N LEU A 141 4.53 -17.09 -17.52
CA LEU A 141 3.31 -17.79 -17.93
C LEU A 141 2.86 -18.71 -16.78
N VAL A 142 1.70 -18.39 -16.20
CA VAL A 142 1.19 -19.02 -14.98
C VAL A 142 -0.06 -19.84 -15.30
N ALA A 143 0.05 -21.16 -15.29
CA ALA A 143 -1.10 -22.06 -15.41
C ALA A 143 -1.76 -22.25 -14.04
N ASN A 144 -2.83 -21.50 -13.77
CA ASN A 144 -3.59 -21.61 -12.54
C ASN A 144 -4.62 -22.74 -12.57
N LYS A 145 -5.12 -23.16 -11.42
CA LYS A 145 -6.04 -24.30 -11.23
C LYS A 145 -5.38 -25.65 -11.58
N SER A 146 -4.07 -25.74 -11.37
CA SER A 146 -3.28 -26.94 -11.68
C SER A 146 -3.29 -28.00 -10.56
N GLU A 147 -4.17 -27.86 -9.56
CA GLU A 147 -4.31 -28.88 -8.50
C GLU A 147 -4.73 -30.24 -9.07
N GLY A 148 -3.99 -31.28 -8.67
CA GLY A 148 -4.21 -32.66 -9.14
C GLY A 148 -3.72 -32.96 -10.55
N MET A 149 -3.06 -32.04 -11.23
CA MET A 149 -2.41 -32.29 -12.50
C MET A 149 -1.01 -32.86 -12.25
N GLN A 150 -0.90 -34.19 -12.29
CA GLN A 150 0.41 -34.88 -12.19
C GLN A 150 1.11 -35.03 -13.54
N ASP A 151 0.43 -34.78 -14.65
CA ASP A 151 0.94 -35.02 -16.00
C ASP A 151 1.40 -33.71 -16.64
N GLY A 152 2.71 -33.56 -16.84
CA GLY A 152 3.30 -32.47 -17.62
C GLY A 152 2.73 -32.36 -19.06
N VAL A 153 2.05 -33.39 -19.54
CA VAL A 153 1.43 -33.45 -20.87
C VAL A 153 0.31 -32.41 -21.04
N LYS A 154 -0.49 -32.13 -20.00
CA LYS A 154 -1.56 -31.13 -20.09
C LYS A 154 -1.07 -29.67 -20.09
N LEU A 155 0.14 -29.44 -19.60
CA LEU A 155 0.75 -28.10 -19.60
C LEU A 155 1.51 -27.83 -20.91
N SER A 156 1.80 -28.88 -21.71
CA SER A 156 2.57 -28.74 -22.95
C SER A 156 1.88 -27.87 -23.99
N GLU A 157 0.54 -27.83 -24.03
CA GLU A 157 -0.21 -26.97 -24.96
C GLU A 157 0.09 -25.47 -24.76
N PHE A 158 0.37 -25.04 -23.51
CA PHE A 158 0.65 -23.64 -23.23
C PHE A 158 2.01 -23.15 -23.76
N PHE A 159 2.92 -24.05 -24.14
CA PHE A 159 4.17 -23.64 -24.80
C PHE A 159 3.94 -22.98 -26.17
N GLU A 160 2.81 -23.26 -26.83
CA GLU A 160 2.47 -22.62 -28.10
C GLU A 160 2.26 -21.11 -27.97
N LEU A 161 1.99 -20.58 -26.73
CA LEU A 161 1.89 -19.16 -26.46
C LEU A 161 3.26 -18.44 -26.59
N GLY A 162 4.37 -19.17 -26.61
CA GLY A 162 5.72 -18.64 -26.89
C GLY A 162 6.20 -17.61 -25.85
N LEU A 163 5.88 -17.83 -24.57
CA LEU A 163 6.28 -16.96 -23.46
C LEU A 163 7.24 -17.67 -22.47
N GLY A 164 7.84 -18.79 -22.87
CA GLY A 164 8.80 -19.54 -22.07
C GLY A 164 8.17 -20.66 -21.24
N GLU A 165 8.74 -20.91 -20.06
CA GLU A 165 8.31 -21.98 -19.17
C GLU A 165 6.91 -21.72 -18.59
N VAL A 166 6.12 -22.80 -18.48
CA VAL A 166 4.78 -22.77 -17.89
C VAL A 166 4.86 -23.12 -16.42
N LEU A 167 4.46 -22.21 -15.56
CA LEU A 167 4.52 -22.36 -14.11
C LEU A 167 3.17 -22.84 -13.56
N PRO A 168 3.06 -24.10 -13.12
CA PRO A 168 1.81 -24.60 -12.53
C PRO A 168 1.59 -24.03 -11.13
N VAL A 169 0.41 -23.46 -10.89
CA VAL A 169 0.00 -22.96 -9.58
C VAL A 169 -1.44 -23.37 -9.26
N SER A 170 -1.74 -23.45 -7.97
CA SER A 170 -3.12 -23.49 -7.47
C SER A 170 -3.31 -22.33 -6.50
N ALA A 171 -3.85 -21.23 -7.00
CA ALA A 171 -4.09 -20.04 -6.19
C ALA A 171 -5.07 -20.31 -5.03
N SER A 172 -6.08 -21.17 -5.23
CA SER A 172 -7.04 -21.56 -4.20
C SER A 172 -6.37 -22.32 -3.05
N HIS A 173 -5.45 -23.23 -3.34
CA HIS A 173 -4.75 -24.06 -2.35
C HIS A 173 -3.41 -23.46 -1.91
N GLY A 174 -2.90 -22.44 -2.61
CA GLY A 174 -1.60 -21.80 -2.34
C GLY A 174 -0.39 -22.58 -2.82
N GLN A 175 -0.60 -23.63 -3.65
CA GLN A 175 0.48 -24.43 -4.19
C GLN A 175 1.21 -23.67 -5.31
N GLY A 176 2.55 -23.68 -5.29
CA GLY A 176 3.39 -23.04 -6.29
C GLY A 176 3.46 -21.50 -6.20
N VAL A 177 2.61 -20.84 -5.39
CA VAL A 177 2.52 -19.38 -5.37
C VAL A 177 3.79 -18.73 -4.82
N ARG A 178 4.42 -19.31 -3.80
CA ARG A 178 5.66 -18.78 -3.25
C ARG A 178 6.82 -18.90 -4.26
N SER A 179 6.95 -20.05 -4.90
CA SER A 179 7.98 -20.26 -5.94
C SER A 179 7.78 -19.31 -7.12
N LEU A 180 6.52 -19.11 -7.57
CA LEU A 180 6.17 -18.11 -8.58
C LEU A 180 6.64 -16.71 -8.17
N THR A 181 6.44 -16.34 -6.92
CA THR A 181 6.82 -15.02 -6.41
C THR A 181 8.33 -14.84 -6.42
N GLU A 182 9.10 -15.84 -5.95
CA GLU A 182 10.56 -15.76 -5.95
C GLU A 182 11.11 -15.68 -7.39
N LEU A 183 10.58 -16.48 -8.32
CA LEU A 183 10.94 -16.38 -9.74
C LEU A 183 10.65 -14.99 -10.33
N ALA A 184 9.55 -14.37 -9.94
CA ALA A 184 9.25 -13.01 -10.38
C ALA A 184 10.23 -11.98 -9.80
N LEU A 185 10.64 -12.17 -8.55
CA LEU A 185 11.63 -11.31 -7.89
C LEU A 185 13.03 -11.47 -8.49
N ASP A 186 13.40 -12.69 -8.90
CA ASP A 186 14.68 -12.99 -9.55
C ASP A 186 14.82 -12.35 -10.94
N LEU A 187 13.71 -12.02 -11.61
CA LEU A 187 13.72 -11.27 -12.87
C LEU A 187 14.05 -9.79 -12.71
N LEU A 188 14.05 -9.30 -11.47
CA LEU A 188 14.31 -7.88 -11.18
C LEU A 188 15.83 -7.63 -11.00
N PRO A 189 16.27 -6.38 -11.23
CA PRO A 189 17.61 -5.97 -10.84
C PRO A 189 17.85 -6.21 -9.34
N PRO A 190 19.10 -6.55 -8.95
CA PRO A 190 19.46 -6.62 -7.54
C PRO A 190 19.15 -5.26 -6.87
N LEU A 191 18.81 -5.32 -5.57
CA LEU A 191 18.65 -4.10 -4.77
C LEU A 191 19.99 -3.34 -4.80
N PRO A 192 19.98 -2.00 -4.92
CA PRO A 192 21.18 -1.22 -4.65
C PRO A 192 21.67 -1.57 -3.24
N GLU A 193 22.98 -1.72 -3.08
CA GLU A 193 23.56 -1.88 -1.73
C GLU A 193 23.10 -0.73 -0.85
N GLU A 194 22.56 -1.05 0.30
CA GLU A 194 22.08 -0.05 1.26
C GLU A 194 23.30 0.74 1.74
N ASP A 195 23.32 2.03 1.42
CA ASP A 195 24.28 2.95 2.02
C ASP A 195 23.87 3.12 3.50
N GLU A 196 24.52 2.39 4.41
CA GLU A 196 24.29 2.46 5.88
C GLU A 196 24.47 3.88 6.45
N SER A 197 24.94 4.82 5.62
CA SER A 197 25.16 6.21 5.96
C SER A 197 23.95 7.13 5.73
N ALA A 198 22.79 6.63 5.32
CA ALA A 198 21.59 7.45 5.17
C ALA A 198 21.09 7.94 6.54
N VAL A 199 21.78 8.93 7.08
CA VAL A 199 21.36 9.73 8.22
C VAL A 199 19.96 10.26 7.95
N ASP A 200 19.07 10.15 8.92
CA ASP A 200 17.75 10.78 8.92
C ASP A 200 17.90 12.25 8.47
N SER A 201 17.60 12.51 7.20
CA SER A 201 17.84 13.82 6.57
C SER A 201 16.89 14.89 7.12
N GLY A 202 15.95 14.53 7.97
CA GLY A 202 14.89 15.43 8.46
C GLY A 202 13.98 15.97 7.33
N VAL A 203 14.03 15.36 6.16
CA VAL A 203 13.22 15.73 4.99
C VAL A 203 11.97 14.87 4.95
N ILE A 204 10.81 15.51 4.91
CA ILE A 204 9.50 14.84 4.83
C ILE A 204 9.18 14.53 3.37
N LYS A 205 9.08 13.26 3.03
CA LYS A 205 8.67 12.81 1.70
C LYS A 205 7.16 12.88 1.56
N LEU A 206 6.68 13.74 0.65
CA LEU A 206 5.26 14.01 0.43
C LEU A 206 4.82 13.52 -0.95
N ALA A 207 3.79 12.66 -1.00
CA ALA A 207 3.10 12.32 -2.23
C ALA A 207 1.72 12.99 -2.31
N VAL A 208 1.32 13.42 -3.50
CA VAL A 208 -0.04 13.90 -3.78
C VAL A 208 -0.77 12.85 -4.61
N ALA A 209 -1.69 12.13 -3.97
CA ALA A 209 -2.47 11.06 -4.57
C ALA A 209 -3.91 11.50 -4.89
N GLY A 210 -4.59 10.78 -5.76
CA GLY A 210 -5.98 11.03 -6.14
C GLY A 210 -6.22 10.70 -7.60
N ARG A 211 -7.51 10.62 -7.98
CA ARG A 211 -7.94 10.30 -9.35
C ARG A 211 -7.44 11.32 -10.39
N PRO A 212 -7.53 11.01 -11.69
CA PRO A 212 -7.36 12.00 -12.76
C PRO A 212 -8.29 13.21 -12.54
N ASN A 213 -7.83 14.39 -12.92
CA ASN A 213 -8.61 15.62 -12.94
C ASN A 213 -9.14 16.14 -11.57
N VAL A 214 -8.74 15.56 -10.45
CA VAL A 214 -9.08 16.09 -9.11
C VAL A 214 -8.34 17.39 -8.79
N GLY A 215 -7.32 17.77 -9.60
CA GLY A 215 -6.58 19.02 -9.47
C GLY A 215 -5.21 18.90 -8.81
N LYS A 216 -4.56 17.71 -8.86
CA LYS A 216 -3.19 17.51 -8.33
C LYS A 216 -2.20 18.50 -8.89
N SER A 217 -2.07 18.57 -10.21
CA SER A 217 -1.16 19.49 -10.89
C SER A 217 -1.47 20.96 -10.59
N THR A 218 -2.77 21.31 -10.48
CA THR A 218 -3.18 22.67 -10.09
C THR A 218 -2.74 23.00 -8.67
N LEU A 219 -2.89 22.06 -7.73
CA LEU A 219 -2.47 22.24 -6.34
C LEU A 219 -0.94 22.40 -6.24
N ILE A 220 -0.20 21.50 -6.89
CA ILE A 220 1.26 21.55 -6.86
C ILE A 220 1.78 22.86 -7.51
N ASN A 221 1.20 23.26 -8.62
CA ASN A 221 1.55 24.56 -9.25
C ASN A 221 1.18 25.75 -8.35
N ALA A 222 0.05 25.69 -7.63
CA ALA A 222 -0.32 26.73 -6.68
C ALA A 222 0.70 26.82 -5.53
N TRP A 223 1.20 25.69 -5.05
CA TRP A 223 2.24 25.60 -4.03
C TRP A 223 3.59 26.09 -4.54
N LEU A 224 4.08 25.60 -5.68
CA LEU A 224 5.36 25.99 -6.26
C LEU A 224 5.41 27.48 -6.70
N GLY A 225 4.25 28.10 -6.88
CA GLY A 225 4.12 29.53 -7.16
C GLY A 225 3.97 30.43 -5.92
N GLU A 226 4.10 29.88 -4.70
CA GLU A 226 4.10 30.66 -3.47
C GLU A 226 5.52 31.17 -3.14
N GLU A 227 5.66 32.47 -2.81
CA GLU A 227 6.95 33.10 -2.47
C GLU A 227 7.64 32.50 -1.23
N ARG A 228 6.91 31.72 -0.43
CA ARG A 228 7.40 31.08 0.79
C ARG A 228 8.09 29.73 0.58
N LEU A 229 8.13 29.24 -0.67
CA LEU A 229 8.81 28.00 -1.00
C LEU A 229 10.23 28.29 -1.50
N VAL A 230 11.19 27.86 -0.73
CA VAL A 230 12.62 27.94 -1.11
C VAL A 230 13.05 26.58 -1.63
N ALA A 231 13.38 26.50 -2.94
CA ALA A 231 13.99 25.31 -3.50
C ALA A 231 15.44 25.19 -3.01
N PHE A 232 15.87 23.98 -2.66
CA PHE A 232 17.26 23.70 -2.29
C PHE A 232 17.79 22.49 -3.07
N ASP A 233 19.12 22.45 -3.27
CA ASP A 233 19.77 21.32 -3.93
C ASP A 233 20.06 20.21 -2.92
N MET A 234 19.64 18.99 -3.22
CA MET A 234 19.97 17.80 -2.44
C MET A 234 21.00 16.96 -3.19
N PRO A 235 22.15 16.61 -2.55
CA PRO A 235 23.08 15.64 -3.11
C PRO A 235 22.43 14.25 -3.20
N GLY A 236 22.59 13.54 -4.30
CA GLY A 236 22.17 12.15 -4.43
C GLY A 236 20.77 11.92 -5.04
N THR A 237 20.10 12.94 -5.61
CA THR A 237 18.89 12.73 -6.41
C THR A 237 19.25 11.97 -7.69
N THR A 238 19.01 10.67 -7.69
CA THR A 238 19.18 9.80 -8.86
C THR A 238 18.27 10.24 -10.01
N ARG A 239 18.78 10.13 -11.25
CA ARG A 239 18.19 10.63 -12.49
C ARG A 239 16.76 10.13 -12.81
N ASP A 240 16.21 9.15 -12.08
CA ASP A 240 14.98 8.47 -12.42
C ASP A 240 13.77 8.82 -11.53
N ALA A 241 13.95 9.40 -10.35
CA ALA A 241 12.86 9.90 -9.51
C ALA A 241 12.77 11.41 -9.62
N ILE A 242 11.71 11.92 -10.25
CA ILE A 242 11.49 13.36 -10.36
C ILE A 242 10.91 13.85 -9.03
N SER A 243 11.80 14.21 -8.11
CA SER A 243 11.44 14.83 -6.84
C SER A 243 11.74 16.34 -6.86
N VAL A 244 10.97 17.12 -6.12
CA VAL A 244 11.17 18.55 -5.96
C VAL A 244 11.39 18.85 -4.48
N PRO A 245 12.64 19.10 -4.05
CA PRO A 245 12.91 19.49 -2.67
C PRO A 245 12.54 20.98 -2.45
N PHE A 246 11.93 21.28 -1.31
CA PHE A 246 11.59 22.64 -0.90
C PHE A 246 11.49 22.76 0.62
N GLU A 247 11.61 23.99 1.13
CA GLU A 247 11.46 24.30 2.54
C GLU A 247 10.24 25.19 2.77
N ARG A 248 9.47 24.88 3.84
CA ARG A 248 8.33 25.70 4.27
C ARG A 248 8.14 25.63 5.79
N ASP A 249 7.93 26.77 6.39
CA ASP A 249 7.67 26.92 7.83
C ASP A 249 8.70 26.16 8.71
N GLY A 250 9.98 26.14 8.31
CA GLY A 250 11.08 25.47 9.00
C GLY A 250 11.13 23.96 8.82
N HIS A 251 10.29 23.38 7.97
CA HIS A 251 10.32 21.98 7.59
C HIS A 251 10.84 21.81 6.16
N ARG A 252 11.67 20.79 5.96
CA ARG A 252 12.14 20.38 4.64
C ARG A 252 11.23 19.31 4.07
N PHE A 253 10.82 19.48 2.83
CA PHE A 253 9.94 18.57 2.12
C PHE A 253 10.57 18.11 0.80
N GLU A 254 10.24 16.91 0.40
CA GLU A 254 10.53 16.36 -0.92
C GLU A 254 9.21 15.88 -1.55
N LEU A 255 8.78 16.54 -2.63
CA LEU A 255 7.60 16.12 -3.37
C LEU A 255 7.98 14.98 -4.30
N ILE A 256 7.38 13.80 -4.09
CA ILE A 256 7.64 12.60 -4.87
C ILE A 256 6.72 12.54 -6.10
N ASP A 257 7.22 12.01 -7.21
CA ASP A 257 6.52 11.77 -8.48
C ASP A 257 5.87 13.03 -9.08
N THR A 258 6.71 14.02 -9.35
CA THR A 258 6.32 15.22 -10.08
C THR A 258 6.50 15.09 -11.60
N ALA A 259 6.53 13.85 -12.14
CA ALA A 259 6.83 13.57 -13.56
C ALA A 259 5.93 14.32 -14.55
N GLY A 260 4.68 14.64 -14.15
CA GLY A 260 3.78 15.47 -14.95
C GLY A 260 4.07 16.97 -14.95
N ILE A 261 4.97 17.46 -14.08
CA ILE A 261 5.11 18.90 -13.79
C ILE A 261 6.33 19.54 -14.45
N ARG A 262 7.36 18.77 -14.81
CA ARG A 262 8.69 19.29 -15.26
C ARG A 262 8.83 19.60 -16.75
N LYS A 263 7.82 19.94 -17.51
CA LYS A 263 8.05 20.57 -18.82
C LYS A 263 7.78 22.07 -18.76
N LYS A 264 8.77 22.82 -18.26
CA LYS A 264 8.90 24.27 -18.52
C LYS A 264 9.05 24.47 -20.02
N GLY A 265 8.07 25.11 -20.64
CA GLY A 265 8.17 25.65 -21.99
C GLY A 265 7.19 24.98 -22.96
N LYS A 266 6.08 25.66 -23.21
CA LYS A 266 5.11 25.46 -24.30
C LYS A 266 4.41 24.09 -24.35
N VAL A 267 3.11 24.17 -24.22
CA VAL A 267 2.05 23.15 -24.39
C VAL A 267 1.56 22.56 -23.06
N PHE A 268 0.61 23.25 -22.47
CA PHE A 268 -0.25 22.80 -21.36
C PHE A 268 -1.29 21.75 -21.77
N GLU A 269 -1.07 20.99 -22.83
CA GLU A 269 -1.97 19.94 -23.34
C GLU A 269 -1.30 18.57 -23.47
N ALA A 270 -0.26 18.29 -22.69
CA ALA A 270 0.12 16.89 -22.50
C ALA A 270 -0.90 16.30 -21.55
N ILE A 271 -1.86 15.57 -22.11
CA ILE A 271 -2.79 14.65 -21.44
C ILE A 271 -2.05 14.05 -20.23
N GLU A 272 -2.51 14.42 -19.04
CA GLU A 272 -2.03 13.85 -17.77
C GLU A 272 -2.29 12.33 -17.86
N LYS A 273 -1.30 11.58 -18.35
CA LYS A 273 -1.38 10.13 -18.42
C LYS A 273 -1.42 9.66 -16.97
N PHE A 274 -2.62 9.46 -16.46
CA PHE A 274 -2.81 8.90 -15.14
C PHE A 274 -2.20 7.51 -15.11
N SER A 275 -1.17 7.35 -14.29
CA SER A 275 -0.55 6.08 -14.01
C SER A 275 -0.94 5.64 -12.61
N VAL A 276 -1.75 4.59 -12.52
CA VAL A 276 -2.07 3.94 -11.24
C VAL A 276 -0.78 3.43 -10.60
N VAL A 277 0.07 2.78 -11.38
CA VAL A 277 1.35 2.21 -10.91
C VAL A 277 2.23 3.28 -10.28
N LYS A 278 2.44 4.41 -10.96
CA LYS A 278 3.25 5.51 -10.41
C LYS A 278 2.64 6.12 -9.15
N THR A 279 1.31 6.26 -9.12
CA THR A 279 0.62 6.74 -7.92
C THR A 279 0.85 5.80 -6.74
N LEU A 280 0.77 4.47 -6.95
CA LEU A 280 1.02 3.48 -5.91
C LEU A 280 2.49 3.50 -5.45
N GLN A 281 3.43 3.61 -6.39
CA GLN A 281 4.85 3.74 -6.07
C GLN A 281 5.15 5.03 -5.30
N ALA A 282 4.53 6.15 -5.67
CA ALA A 282 4.66 7.41 -4.94
C ALA A 282 4.12 7.31 -3.50
N ILE A 283 2.96 6.64 -3.31
CA ILE A 283 2.41 6.38 -1.97
C ILE A 283 3.39 5.56 -1.14
N GLU A 284 3.98 4.50 -1.70
CA GLU A 284 4.94 3.65 -0.98
C GLU A 284 6.25 4.37 -0.65
N GLY A 285 6.72 5.26 -1.51
CA GLY A 285 7.93 6.05 -1.28
C GLY A 285 7.76 7.24 -0.33
N ALA A 286 6.52 7.60 0.02
CA ALA A 286 6.23 8.79 0.84
C ALA A 286 6.21 8.48 2.33
N ASP A 287 6.47 9.50 3.15
CA ASP A 287 6.19 9.49 4.59
C ASP A 287 4.76 9.93 4.86
N VAL A 288 4.29 10.94 4.11
CA VAL A 288 2.93 11.47 4.20
C VAL A 288 2.30 11.52 2.81
N VAL A 289 1.05 11.12 2.72
CA VAL A 289 0.26 11.19 1.50
C VAL A 289 -0.85 12.23 1.66
N LEU A 290 -0.90 13.20 0.76
CA LEU A 290 -2.07 14.07 0.62
C LEU A 290 -3.03 13.44 -0.40
N LEU A 291 -4.14 12.89 0.08
CA LEU A 291 -5.19 12.35 -0.78
C LEU A 291 -6.16 13.45 -1.19
N LEU A 292 -6.17 13.76 -2.49
CA LEU A 292 -7.00 14.79 -3.09
C LEU A 292 -8.31 14.18 -3.61
N LEU A 293 -9.43 14.75 -3.18
CA LEU A 293 -10.79 14.37 -3.56
C LEU A 293 -11.45 15.52 -4.34
N ASP A 294 -12.40 15.21 -5.23
CA ASP A 294 -13.11 16.18 -6.04
C ASP A 294 -14.50 16.45 -5.47
N ALA A 295 -14.74 17.67 -4.95
CA ALA A 295 -16.04 18.06 -4.40
C ALA A 295 -17.19 17.95 -5.42
N THR A 296 -16.91 18.16 -6.72
CA THR A 296 -17.96 18.14 -7.77
C THR A 296 -18.48 16.74 -8.06
N GLN A 297 -17.73 15.70 -7.69
CA GLN A 297 -18.10 14.29 -7.95
C GLN A 297 -18.36 13.51 -6.65
N GLY A 298 -18.01 14.06 -5.49
CA GLY A 298 -18.01 13.34 -4.23
C GLY A 298 -16.95 12.23 -4.19
N VAL A 299 -17.00 11.40 -3.15
CA VAL A 299 -16.10 10.26 -3.00
C VAL A 299 -16.59 9.10 -3.86
N THR A 300 -15.72 8.61 -4.75
CA THR A 300 -15.99 7.46 -5.60
C THR A 300 -15.34 6.19 -5.06
N GLU A 301 -15.64 5.07 -5.68
CA GLU A 301 -15.04 3.77 -5.38
C GLU A 301 -13.53 3.76 -5.59
N GLN A 302 -13.06 4.41 -6.66
CA GLN A 302 -11.64 4.56 -6.95
C GLN A 302 -10.91 5.39 -5.86
N ASP A 303 -11.54 6.42 -5.32
CA ASP A 303 -10.96 7.19 -4.19
C ASP A 303 -10.85 6.31 -2.94
N ALA A 304 -11.87 5.50 -2.65
CA ALA A 304 -11.86 4.56 -1.53
C ALA A 304 -10.77 3.49 -1.70
N HIS A 305 -10.52 2.99 -2.92
CA HIS A 305 -9.43 2.06 -3.19
C HIS A 305 -8.06 2.69 -2.96
N ILE A 306 -7.82 3.91 -3.42
CA ILE A 306 -6.56 4.64 -3.17
C ILE A 306 -6.38 4.85 -1.66
N ALA A 307 -7.43 5.28 -0.95
CA ALA A 307 -7.42 5.45 0.49
C ALA A 307 -7.10 4.14 1.23
N GLY A 308 -7.69 3.02 0.79
CA GLY A 308 -7.40 1.68 1.31
C GLY A 308 -5.93 1.29 1.12
N PHE A 309 -5.36 1.56 -0.06
CA PHE A 309 -3.95 1.29 -0.32
C PHE A 309 -3.02 2.13 0.58
N ILE A 310 -3.33 3.43 0.78
CA ILE A 310 -2.57 4.29 1.70
C ILE A 310 -2.57 3.71 3.11
N LEU A 311 -3.74 3.24 3.59
CA LEU A 311 -3.86 2.63 4.90
C LEU A 311 -3.07 1.32 5.01
N ASP A 312 -3.14 0.45 4.00
CA ASP A 312 -2.38 -0.81 3.94
C ASP A 312 -0.87 -0.59 3.90
N SER A 313 -0.42 0.44 3.17
CA SER A 313 0.98 0.86 3.13
C SER A 313 1.47 1.45 4.46
N GLY A 314 0.54 1.79 5.35
CA GLY A 314 0.87 2.34 6.67
C GLY A 314 1.32 3.80 6.62
N ARG A 315 1.13 4.50 5.50
CA ARG A 315 1.60 5.89 5.35
C ARG A 315 0.70 6.86 6.09
N ALA A 316 1.32 7.91 6.65
CA ALA A 316 0.55 9.01 7.20
C ALA A 316 -0.27 9.70 6.10
N VAL A 317 -1.45 10.22 6.43
CA VAL A 317 -2.38 10.71 5.42
C VAL A 317 -3.11 11.97 5.89
N VAL A 318 -3.27 12.89 4.95
CA VAL A 318 -4.11 14.08 5.06
C VAL A 318 -5.11 14.05 3.90
N LEU A 319 -6.38 14.34 4.17
CA LEU A 319 -7.42 14.43 3.15
C LEU A 319 -7.63 15.88 2.74
N ALA A 320 -7.76 16.16 1.44
CA ALA A 320 -8.13 17.47 0.95
C ALA A 320 -9.25 17.35 -0.09
N ILE A 321 -10.39 17.95 0.18
CA ILE A 321 -11.52 18.05 -0.74
C ILE A 321 -11.33 19.31 -1.57
N ASN A 322 -10.92 19.13 -2.81
CA ASN A 322 -10.64 20.22 -3.75
C ASN A 322 -11.87 20.63 -4.56
N LYS A 323 -11.77 21.75 -5.23
CA LYS A 323 -12.85 22.39 -6.00
C LYS A 323 -14.06 22.78 -5.13
N TRP A 324 -13.82 23.06 -3.84
CA TRP A 324 -14.86 23.46 -2.89
C TRP A 324 -15.56 24.75 -3.27
N ASP A 325 -14.92 25.58 -4.07
CA ASP A 325 -15.47 26.81 -4.64
C ASP A 325 -16.48 26.59 -5.79
N ALA A 326 -16.54 25.38 -6.32
CA ALA A 326 -17.40 25.03 -7.46
C ALA A 326 -18.70 24.30 -7.05
N VAL A 327 -18.92 24.08 -5.74
CA VAL A 327 -20.07 23.33 -5.22
C VAL A 327 -20.98 24.24 -4.37
N ASP A 328 -22.29 24.05 -4.53
CA ASP A 328 -23.31 24.72 -3.74
C ASP A 328 -23.52 24.07 -2.36
N ALA A 329 -24.40 24.64 -1.52
CA ALA A 329 -24.64 24.16 -0.16
C ALA A 329 -25.18 22.72 -0.12
N TYR A 330 -26.05 22.35 -1.04
CA TYR A 330 -26.62 21.00 -1.12
C TYR A 330 -25.56 19.96 -1.54
N GLN A 331 -24.75 20.28 -2.54
CA GLN A 331 -23.66 19.44 -2.97
C GLN A 331 -22.61 19.23 -1.88
N ARG A 332 -22.32 20.27 -1.07
CA ARG A 332 -21.40 20.18 0.08
C ARG A 332 -21.86 19.13 1.09
N GLU A 333 -23.13 19.14 1.45
CA GLU A 333 -23.71 18.14 2.35
C GLU A 333 -23.60 16.71 1.77
N LEU A 334 -23.85 16.55 0.49
CA LEU A 334 -23.70 15.25 -0.18
C LEU A 334 -22.25 14.77 -0.17
N VAL A 335 -21.29 15.67 -0.38
CA VAL A 335 -19.85 15.33 -0.32
C VAL A 335 -19.46 14.88 1.09
N GLU A 336 -19.86 15.62 2.12
CA GLU A 336 -19.57 15.27 3.51
C GLU A 336 -20.15 13.89 3.88
N ARG A 337 -21.40 13.63 3.52
CA ARG A 337 -22.02 12.30 3.68
C ARG A 337 -21.29 11.21 2.92
N SER A 338 -20.81 11.49 1.70
CA SER A 338 -20.06 10.50 0.91
C SER A 338 -18.71 10.15 1.55
N VAL A 339 -18.04 11.13 2.18
CA VAL A 339 -16.81 10.91 2.96
C VAL A 339 -17.10 10.04 4.18
N GLU A 340 -18.12 10.37 4.96
CA GLU A 340 -18.50 9.61 6.16
C GLU A 340 -18.84 8.15 5.82
N LEU A 341 -19.53 7.93 4.70
CA LEU A 341 -19.95 6.60 4.28
C LEU A 341 -18.79 5.76 3.72
N ARG A 342 -18.00 6.33 2.79
CA ARG A 342 -17.01 5.60 2.01
C ARG A 342 -15.61 5.63 2.61
N LEU A 343 -15.27 6.65 3.42
CA LEU A 343 -13.98 6.80 4.07
C LEU A 343 -14.08 6.74 5.61
N SER A 344 -15.09 6.04 6.14
CA SER A 344 -15.29 5.85 7.58
C SER A 344 -14.07 5.27 8.29
N PHE A 345 -13.24 4.50 7.59
CA PHE A 345 -11.98 3.93 8.09
C PHE A 345 -10.83 4.95 8.18
N MET A 346 -10.98 6.14 7.59
CA MET A 346 -9.99 7.23 7.57
C MET A 346 -10.29 8.34 8.57
N LYS A 347 -11.17 8.14 9.56
CA LYS A 347 -11.56 9.16 10.57
C LYS A 347 -10.41 9.75 11.36
N PHE A 348 -9.26 9.08 11.38
CA PHE A 348 -8.05 9.58 12.01
C PHE A 348 -7.30 10.62 11.17
N ALA A 349 -7.59 10.69 9.88
CA ALA A 349 -6.95 11.62 8.96
C ALA A 349 -7.58 13.01 9.05
N PRO A 350 -6.79 14.09 9.23
CA PRO A 350 -7.31 15.44 9.14
C PRO A 350 -7.83 15.72 7.73
N MET A 351 -8.94 16.45 7.65
CA MET A 351 -9.60 16.77 6.39
C MET A 351 -9.68 18.27 6.19
N HIS A 352 -9.34 18.72 4.98
CA HIS A 352 -9.35 20.14 4.60
C HIS A 352 -10.23 20.37 3.37
N LEU A 353 -10.98 21.46 3.39
CA LEU A 353 -11.79 21.94 2.27
C LEU A 353 -10.97 23.01 1.54
N ILE A 354 -10.62 22.77 0.29
CA ILE A 354 -9.70 23.62 -0.45
C ILE A 354 -10.20 24.01 -1.84
N SER A 355 -9.67 25.09 -2.37
CA SER A 355 -9.70 25.40 -3.79
C SER A 355 -8.28 25.67 -4.28
N ALA A 356 -7.70 24.70 -4.96
CA ALA A 356 -6.37 24.85 -5.56
C ALA A 356 -6.36 25.98 -6.60
N LYS A 357 -7.43 26.14 -7.39
CA LYS A 357 -7.59 27.19 -8.39
C LYS A 357 -7.62 28.59 -7.79
N LYS A 358 -8.36 28.79 -6.68
CA LYS A 358 -8.47 30.07 -5.98
C LYS A 358 -7.43 30.25 -4.87
N ARG A 359 -6.56 29.27 -4.64
CA ARG A 359 -5.55 29.24 -3.58
C ARG A 359 -6.14 29.44 -2.18
N GLN A 360 -7.34 28.87 -1.94
CA GLN A 360 -8.05 28.98 -0.66
C GLN A 360 -7.89 27.69 0.15
N GLY A 361 -7.74 27.80 1.48
CA GLY A 361 -7.65 26.67 2.41
C GLY A 361 -6.32 25.89 2.35
N LEU A 362 -5.29 26.39 1.66
CA LEU A 362 -4.03 25.65 1.44
C LEU A 362 -3.08 25.68 2.66
N ALA A 363 -3.05 26.79 3.40
CA ALA A 363 -2.11 26.95 4.51
C ALA A 363 -2.31 25.91 5.65
N PRO A 364 -3.54 25.58 6.11
CA PRO A 364 -3.76 24.58 7.16
C PRO A 364 -3.31 23.16 6.75
N VAL A 365 -3.31 22.83 5.44
CA VAL A 365 -2.89 21.53 4.92
C VAL A 365 -1.44 21.23 5.32
N TRP A 366 -0.54 22.20 5.19
CA TRP A 366 0.88 22.04 5.54
C TRP A 366 1.09 21.71 7.02
N LYS A 367 0.35 22.40 7.91
CA LYS A 367 0.40 22.10 9.33
C LYS A 367 -0.03 20.66 9.63
N SER A 368 -1.10 20.21 8.98
CA SER A 368 -1.56 18.83 9.14
C SER A 368 -0.61 17.80 8.57
N ILE A 369 0.09 18.09 7.46
CA ILE A 369 1.13 17.22 6.91
C ILE A 369 2.28 17.05 7.92
N ALA A 370 2.79 18.16 8.48
CA ALA A 370 3.85 18.11 9.48
C ALA A 370 3.41 17.38 10.77
N GLN A 371 2.16 17.60 11.23
CA GLN A 371 1.60 16.90 12.39
C GLN A 371 1.46 15.39 12.13
N ALA A 372 0.97 14.99 10.96
CA ALA A 372 0.83 13.58 10.59
C ALA A 372 2.19 12.86 10.52
N HIS A 373 3.22 13.52 9.96
CA HIS A 373 4.59 13.00 9.96
C HIS A 373 5.13 12.85 11.39
N GLN A 374 4.95 13.87 12.23
CA GLN A 374 5.38 13.80 13.63
C GLN A 374 4.66 12.69 14.40
N ALA A 375 3.36 12.50 14.16
CA ALA A 375 2.56 11.44 14.78
C ALA A 375 3.03 10.05 14.32
N ALA A 376 3.38 9.88 13.04
CA ALA A 376 3.88 8.63 12.50
C ALA A 376 5.21 8.19 13.14
N ASN A 377 6.05 9.15 13.52
CA ASN A 377 7.36 8.93 14.14
C ASN A 377 7.35 9.10 15.66
N ARG A 378 6.15 9.10 16.28
CA ARG A 378 6.03 9.32 17.73
C ARG A 378 6.57 8.14 18.53
N LYS A 379 7.46 8.42 19.48
CA LYS A 379 7.93 7.44 20.45
C LYS A 379 6.87 7.21 21.52
N MET A 380 6.55 5.94 21.77
CA MET A 380 5.56 5.50 22.75
C MET A 380 6.24 4.64 23.82
N PRO A 381 6.56 5.19 25.01
CA PRO A 381 7.28 4.46 26.05
C PRO A 381 6.50 3.24 26.56
N THR A 382 7.18 2.09 26.66
CA THR A 382 6.60 0.82 27.13
C THR A 382 5.82 0.93 28.46
N PRO A 383 6.31 1.64 29.50
CA PRO A 383 5.53 1.79 30.73
C PRO A 383 4.20 2.50 30.53
N VAL A 384 4.16 3.52 29.65
CA VAL A 384 2.94 4.27 29.33
C VAL A 384 1.96 3.41 28.53
N LEU A 385 2.45 2.69 27.50
CA LEU A 385 1.63 1.76 26.72
C LEU A 385 1.04 0.66 27.59
N THR A 386 1.83 0.05 28.45
CA THR A 386 1.36 -1.01 29.35
C THR A 386 0.33 -0.50 30.34
N ARG A 387 0.54 0.69 30.92
CA ARG A 387 -0.45 1.31 31.82
C ARG A 387 -1.77 1.56 31.11
N LEU A 388 -1.75 2.17 29.91
CA LEU A 388 -2.94 2.42 29.10
C LEU A 388 -3.68 1.13 28.72
N LEU A 389 -2.94 0.06 28.39
CA LEU A 389 -3.51 -1.26 28.16
C LEU A 389 -4.24 -1.78 29.40
N LEU A 390 -3.63 -1.72 30.59
CA LEU A 390 -4.24 -2.18 31.82
C LEU A 390 -5.47 -1.34 32.22
N GLU A 391 -5.42 -0.02 32.05
CA GLU A 391 -6.58 0.87 32.22
C GLU A 391 -7.72 0.49 31.25
N ALA A 392 -7.39 0.21 29.97
CA ALA A 392 -8.37 -0.22 28.98
C ALA A 392 -9.03 -1.55 29.37
N LEU A 393 -8.25 -2.51 29.89
CA LEU A 393 -8.74 -3.81 30.39
C LEU A 393 -9.62 -3.67 31.63
N GLN A 394 -9.34 -2.72 32.53
CA GLN A 394 -10.20 -2.44 33.69
C GLN A 394 -11.55 -1.86 33.26
N PHE A 395 -11.54 -1.01 32.22
CA PHE A 395 -12.75 -0.37 31.71
C PHE A 395 -13.62 -1.34 30.92
N GLN A 396 -13.00 -2.12 30.04
CA GLN A 396 -13.67 -3.09 29.19
C GLN A 396 -12.76 -4.30 28.96
N GLN A 397 -13.16 -5.46 29.48
CA GLN A 397 -12.43 -6.70 29.25
C GLN A 397 -12.78 -7.30 27.87
N PRO A 398 -11.83 -7.99 27.20
CA PRO A 398 -12.11 -8.70 25.98
C PRO A 398 -13.13 -9.83 26.26
N GLN A 399 -14.04 -10.02 25.30
CA GLN A 399 -15.04 -11.08 25.39
C GLN A 399 -14.37 -12.47 25.34
N ARG A 400 -15.00 -13.44 26.00
CA ARG A 400 -14.61 -14.85 25.87
C ARG A 400 -14.97 -15.34 24.47
N SER A 401 -14.10 -16.14 23.90
CA SER A 401 -14.35 -16.88 22.65
C SER A 401 -14.41 -18.37 22.99
N GLY A 402 -15.60 -18.91 23.17
CA GLY A 402 -15.78 -20.27 23.67
C GLY A 402 -15.14 -20.48 25.04
N MET A 403 -14.27 -21.49 25.17
CA MET A 403 -13.51 -21.77 26.40
C MET A 403 -12.31 -20.86 26.63
N PHE A 404 -11.91 -20.07 25.62
CA PHE A 404 -10.73 -19.19 25.70
C PHE A 404 -11.07 -17.84 26.30
N ARG A 405 -10.23 -17.39 27.23
CA ARG A 405 -10.30 -16.05 27.83
C ARG A 405 -9.02 -15.29 27.49
N PRO A 406 -9.06 -14.37 26.51
CA PRO A 406 -7.91 -13.55 26.19
C PRO A 406 -7.44 -12.75 27.41
N LYS A 407 -6.13 -12.77 27.66
CA LYS A 407 -5.50 -12.04 28.77
C LYS A 407 -4.30 -11.24 28.27
N PRO A 408 -4.49 -10.02 27.74
CA PRO A 408 -3.40 -9.11 27.48
C PRO A 408 -2.66 -8.76 28.78
N ARG A 409 -1.34 -8.67 28.74
CA ARG A 409 -0.51 -8.44 29.94
C ARG A 409 0.30 -7.16 29.87
N TYR A 410 1.01 -6.93 28.75
CA TYR A 410 1.81 -5.75 28.54
C TYR A 410 1.84 -5.36 27.05
N ALA A 411 2.21 -4.10 26.79
CA ALA A 411 2.35 -3.59 25.45
C ALA A 411 3.64 -2.79 25.31
N HIS A 412 4.27 -2.88 24.14
CA HIS A 412 5.43 -2.07 23.76
C HIS A 412 5.30 -1.61 22.32
N GLN A 413 6.11 -0.62 21.95
CA GLN A 413 6.19 -0.17 20.56
C GLN A 413 7.05 -1.13 19.75
N GLY A 414 6.48 -1.69 18.66
CA GLY A 414 7.16 -2.60 17.76
C GLY A 414 7.74 -1.94 16.51
N GLY A 415 7.33 -0.69 16.20
CA GLY A 415 7.78 0.04 15.02
C GLY A 415 7.25 1.47 14.97
N MET A 416 7.80 2.23 14.03
CA MET A 416 7.39 3.61 13.69
C MET A 416 7.16 3.69 12.19
N ASN A 417 6.37 4.65 11.75
CA ASN A 417 6.02 4.94 10.36
C ASN A 417 5.55 3.71 9.54
N PRO A 418 4.42 3.07 9.94
CA PRO A 418 3.46 3.53 10.92
C PRO A 418 3.81 3.09 12.35
N PRO A 419 3.24 3.75 13.38
CA PRO A 419 3.32 3.26 14.75
C PRO A 419 2.74 1.86 14.88
N VAL A 420 3.48 0.97 15.55
CA VAL A 420 3.06 -0.42 15.83
C VAL A 420 3.05 -0.63 17.32
N VAL A 421 1.94 -1.09 17.87
CA VAL A 421 1.82 -1.52 19.26
C VAL A 421 1.72 -3.03 19.32
N VAL A 422 2.71 -3.67 19.91
CA VAL A 422 2.74 -5.11 20.13
C VAL A 422 2.20 -5.40 21.52
N ILE A 423 1.15 -6.20 21.59
CA ILE A 423 0.51 -6.62 22.85
C ILE A 423 0.83 -8.09 23.09
N HIS A 424 1.37 -8.37 24.26
CA HIS A 424 1.70 -9.72 24.70
C HIS A 424 0.70 -10.22 25.74
N GLY A 425 0.40 -11.51 25.67
CA GLY A 425 -0.53 -12.13 26.61
C GLY A 425 -0.87 -13.58 26.25
N ASN A 426 -1.94 -14.09 26.80
CA ASN A 426 -2.41 -15.47 26.59
C ASN A 426 -3.69 -15.45 25.77
N SER A 427 -3.82 -16.38 24.82
CA SER A 427 -5.00 -16.57 23.96
C SER A 427 -5.44 -15.32 23.19
N LEU A 428 -4.49 -14.48 22.78
CA LEU A 428 -4.75 -13.20 22.13
C LEU A 428 -5.26 -13.36 20.69
N GLU A 429 -5.05 -14.51 20.06
CA GLU A 429 -5.59 -14.90 18.75
C GLU A 429 -7.12 -14.91 18.72
N HIS A 430 -7.75 -14.98 19.89
CA HIS A 430 -9.21 -14.97 20.06
C HIS A 430 -9.79 -13.57 20.35
N ILE A 431 -8.97 -12.52 20.31
CA ILE A 431 -9.46 -11.14 20.47
C ILE A 431 -10.19 -10.71 19.20
N SER A 432 -11.42 -10.22 19.39
CA SER A 432 -12.25 -9.72 18.28
C SER A 432 -11.67 -8.42 17.68
N ASP A 433 -11.92 -8.18 16.41
CA ASP A 433 -11.47 -6.96 15.73
C ASP A 433 -12.17 -5.70 16.28
N SER A 434 -13.38 -5.84 16.81
CA SER A 434 -14.05 -4.75 17.52
C SER A 434 -13.28 -4.33 18.78
N TYR A 435 -12.69 -5.29 19.49
CA TYR A 435 -11.87 -5.00 20.66
C TYR A 435 -10.50 -4.41 20.29
N LYS A 436 -9.90 -4.87 19.19
CA LYS A 436 -8.68 -4.27 18.66
C LYS A 436 -8.92 -2.78 18.31
N ARG A 437 -10.03 -2.47 17.64
CA ARG A 437 -10.43 -1.09 17.32
C ARG A 437 -10.67 -0.24 18.58
N TYR A 438 -11.24 -0.82 19.63
CA TYR A 438 -11.36 -0.13 20.92
C TYR A 438 -10.00 0.24 21.50
N LEU A 439 -9.05 -0.70 21.54
CA LEU A 439 -7.68 -0.44 21.99
C LEU A 439 -6.95 0.59 21.12
N GLU A 440 -7.12 0.48 19.79
CA GLU A 440 -6.60 1.45 18.84
C GLU A 440 -7.08 2.87 19.17
N GLY A 441 -8.38 3.05 19.39
CA GLY A 441 -8.97 4.35 19.77
C GLY A 441 -8.39 4.91 21.06
N ARG A 442 -8.12 4.05 22.06
CA ARG A 442 -7.51 4.45 23.33
C ARG A 442 -6.05 4.92 23.14
N PHE A 443 -5.23 4.14 22.44
CA PHE A 443 -3.83 4.51 22.18
C PHE A 443 -3.73 5.75 21.28
N ARG A 444 -4.55 5.83 20.24
CA ARG A 444 -4.60 6.97 19.33
C ARG A 444 -4.88 8.28 20.06
N LYS A 445 -5.87 8.27 20.97
CA LYS A 445 -6.21 9.44 21.78
C LYS A 445 -5.09 9.82 22.76
N ALA A 446 -4.48 8.82 23.42
CA ALA A 446 -3.47 9.06 24.44
C ALA A 446 -2.15 9.59 23.87
N PHE A 447 -1.80 9.21 22.65
CA PHE A 447 -0.57 9.64 21.99
C PHE A 447 -0.79 10.68 20.89
N ASP A 448 -2.01 11.20 20.73
CA ASP A 448 -2.35 12.18 19.69
C ASP A 448 -1.87 11.74 18.30
N LEU A 449 -2.25 10.53 17.90
CA LEU A 449 -1.86 9.94 16.62
C LEU A 449 -2.79 10.42 15.49
N VAL A 450 -2.69 11.70 15.18
CA VAL A 450 -3.47 12.34 14.10
C VAL A 450 -2.81 12.08 12.76
N GLY A 451 -3.58 11.69 11.75
CA GLY A 451 -3.11 11.53 10.37
C GLY A 451 -2.20 10.31 10.14
N THR A 452 -2.01 9.42 11.10
CA THR A 452 -1.21 8.21 10.91
C THR A 452 -2.01 6.95 11.24
N PRO A 453 -1.91 5.88 10.46
CA PRO A 453 -2.43 4.56 10.85
C PRO A 453 -1.75 4.07 12.13
N LEU A 454 -2.45 3.27 12.93
CA LEU A 454 -1.88 2.57 14.08
C LEU A 454 -2.08 1.07 13.89
N ARG A 455 -0.99 0.30 13.94
CA ARG A 455 -1.06 -1.17 13.87
C ARG A 455 -1.03 -1.75 15.29
N ILE A 456 -1.89 -2.74 15.53
CA ILE A 456 -1.87 -3.51 16.78
C ILE A 456 -1.57 -4.96 16.43
N GLU A 457 -0.46 -5.46 16.94
CA GLU A 457 -0.06 -6.85 16.81
C GLU A 457 -0.31 -7.59 18.12
N MET A 458 -0.89 -8.79 18.02
CA MET A 458 -1.18 -9.67 19.15
C MET A 458 -0.18 -10.81 19.17
N LYS A 459 0.65 -10.90 20.21
CA LYS A 459 1.61 -12.02 20.39
C LYS A 459 1.20 -12.87 21.57
N THR A 460 0.66 -14.06 21.27
CA THR A 460 0.38 -15.08 22.28
C THR A 460 1.70 -15.74 22.67
N ALA A 461 1.98 -15.85 23.98
CA ALA A 461 3.10 -16.64 24.47
C ALA A 461 2.91 -18.09 24.07
N SER A 462 3.82 -18.69 23.30
CA SER A 462 3.83 -20.12 23.03
C SER A 462 3.96 -20.86 24.36
N ASN A 463 3.04 -21.79 24.62
CA ASN A 463 3.18 -22.68 25.77
C ASN A 463 4.33 -23.66 25.47
N PRO A 464 5.48 -23.60 26.16
CA PRO A 464 6.60 -24.49 25.89
C PRO A 464 6.30 -25.99 26.13
N TYR A 465 5.12 -26.33 26.66
CA TYR A 465 4.69 -27.69 26.97
C TYR A 465 3.64 -28.25 25.99
N LYS A 466 3.34 -27.59 24.87
CA LYS A 466 2.32 -28.06 23.91
C LYS A 466 2.86 -28.99 22.81
N ASP A 467 4.15 -29.17 22.72
CA ASP A 467 4.81 -29.99 21.70
C ASP A 467 5.36 -31.31 22.25
N GLN A 468 4.74 -31.87 23.30
CA GLN A 468 5.08 -33.18 23.91
C GLN A 468 3.86 -34.11 24.01
N ASP A 469 2.97 -34.13 23.03
CA ASP A 469 1.99 -35.23 22.87
C ASP A 469 1.98 -35.71 21.40
#